data_c8598ce820b3b6edec13537732c8074b
#
_entry.id   c8598ce820b3b6edec13537732c8074b
#
_cell.length_a   1.000
_cell.length_b   1.000
_cell.length_c   1.000
_cell.angle_alpha   90.00
_cell.angle_beta   90.00
_cell.angle_gamma   90.00
#
_symmetry.space_group_name_H-M   'P 1'
#
loop_
_entity.id
_entity.type
_entity.pdbx_description
1 polymer ?
#
loop_
_entity_poly.entity_id
_entity_poly.type
_entity_poly.pdbx_seq_one_letter_code
_entity_poly.pdbx_strand_id
1 'polypeptide(L)'
;MGAFLSKLVGVCVILVAILVPAWVGYRSTLALRNLRVVREGVLYRSGQMTISGLRRAAHDLGIKTVISLRDAHHPGEAAPDAKEEAFCSKEEIAFHRIVLGRWYAADGTTPAEVGVREFREIMADPSNYPVLVHCLAGVHRTGACCAIYRMEQEHWSNERALREMKESGYDTLDDEWDILGYLEIYQPTWKEPREPSTVHRRPPSKPGVKQTRHSSRSE
;
A
#
# COMPACT_ATOMS: atom_id res chain seq x y z
N MET A 1 -19.18 -43.90 -34.67
CA MET A 1 -18.07 -42.91 -34.66
C MET A 1 -18.61 -41.48 -34.58
N GLY A 2 -19.67 -41.08 -35.31
CA GLY A 2 -20.22 -39.73 -35.29
C GLY A 2 -20.77 -39.26 -33.91
N ALA A 3 -21.51 -40.10 -33.18
CA ALA A 3 -22.09 -39.73 -31.89
C ALA A 3 -21.05 -39.52 -30.76
N PHE A 4 -19.91 -40.19 -30.83
CA PHE A 4 -18.81 -39.96 -29.89
C PHE A 4 -18.09 -38.60 -30.16
N LEU A 5 -17.86 -38.32 -31.43
CA LEU A 5 -17.22 -37.09 -31.87
C LEU A 5 -18.08 -35.86 -31.51
N SER A 6 -19.41 -35.96 -31.73
CA SER A 6 -20.31 -34.83 -31.36
C SER A 6 -20.37 -34.57 -29.86
N LYS A 7 -20.34 -35.62 -29.03
CA LYS A 7 -20.26 -35.47 -27.57
C LYS A 7 -18.94 -34.84 -27.12
N LEU A 8 -17.84 -35.25 -27.75
CA LEU A 8 -16.51 -34.68 -27.45
C LEU A 8 -16.46 -33.17 -27.81
N VAL A 9 -16.97 -32.82 -28.98
CA VAL A 9 -17.09 -31.41 -29.42
C VAL A 9 -17.96 -30.61 -28.45
N GLY A 10 -19.12 -31.15 -28.04
CA GLY A 10 -19.99 -30.48 -27.07
C GLY A 10 -19.29 -30.23 -25.72
N VAL A 11 -18.53 -31.19 -25.21
CA VAL A 11 -17.76 -31.03 -23.97
C VAL A 11 -16.68 -29.98 -24.14
N CYS A 12 -15.93 -29.97 -25.24
CA CYS A 12 -14.93 -28.94 -25.52
C CYS A 12 -15.54 -27.52 -25.60
N VAL A 13 -16.67 -27.36 -26.23
CA VAL A 13 -17.37 -26.05 -26.31
C VAL A 13 -17.78 -25.57 -24.92
N ILE A 14 -18.33 -26.47 -24.09
CA ILE A 14 -18.70 -26.11 -22.70
C ILE A 14 -17.47 -25.72 -21.89
N LEU A 15 -16.37 -26.46 -21.98
CA LEU A 15 -15.14 -26.14 -21.29
C LEU A 15 -14.57 -24.80 -21.70
N VAL A 16 -14.54 -24.50 -22.98
CA VAL A 16 -14.09 -23.19 -23.50
C VAL A 16 -15.00 -22.08 -22.99
N ALA A 17 -16.33 -22.27 -23.04
CA ALA A 17 -17.30 -21.29 -22.58
C ALA A 17 -17.18 -20.96 -21.06
N ILE A 18 -16.66 -21.88 -20.26
CA ILE A 18 -16.43 -21.68 -18.80
C ILE A 18 -15.01 -21.15 -18.55
N LEU A 19 -14.00 -21.79 -19.15
CA LEU A 19 -12.60 -21.49 -18.84
C LEU A 19 -12.14 -20.13 -19.37
N VAL A 20 -12.64 -19.73 -20.54
CA VAL A 20 -12.25 -18.42 -21.12
C VAL A 20 -12.74 -17.24 -20.28
N PRO A 21 -14.01 -17.14 -19.88
CA PRO A 21 -14.46 -16.08 -18.98
C PRO A 21 -13.77 -16.12 -17.61
N ALA A 22 -13.57 -17.32 -17.05
CA ALA A 22 -12.86 -17.49 -15.79
C ALA A 22 -11.40 -16.99 -15.88
N TRP A 23 -10.70 -17.32 -16.96
CA TRP A 23 -9.33 -16.87 -17.21
C TRP A 23 -9.25 -15.34 -17.42
N VAL A 24 -10.18 -14.77 -18.20
CA VAL A 24 -10.29 -13.32 -18.42
C VAL A 24 -10.57 -12.60 -17.08
N GLY A 25 -11.52 -13.12 -16.28
CA GLY A 25 -11.81 -12.60 -14.95
C GLY A 25 -10.60 -12.66 -14.03
N TYR A 26 -9.92 -13.79 -13.97
CA TYR A 26 -8.68 -13.95 -13.18
C TYR A 26 -7.58 -12.97 -13.62
N ARG A 27 -7.34 -12.83 -14.92
CA ARG A 27 -6.38 -11.84 -15.45
C ARG A 27 -6.76 -10.39 -15.11
N SER A 28 -8.05 -10.07 -15.17
CA SER A 28 -8.55 -8.74 -14.80
C SER A 28 -8.30 -8.43 -13.33
N THR A 29 -8.50 -9.39 -12.45
CA THR A 29 -8.25 -9.25 -11.01
C THR A 29 -6.77 -9.06 -10.71
N LEU A 30 -5.89 -9.81 -11.39
CA LEU A 30 -4.43 -9.63 -11.25
C LEU A 30 -3.95 -8.28 -11.78
N ALA A 31 -4.62 -7.74 -12.81
CA ALA A 31 -4.25 -6.45 -13.38
C ALA A 31 -4.51 -5.29 -12.40
N LEU A 32 -5.56 -5.39 -11.56
CA LEU A 32 -5.99 -4.38 -10.58
C LEU A 32 -5.60 -4.77 -9.14
N ARG A 33 -4.36 -5.18 -8.95
CA ARG A 33 -3.86 -5.71 -7.68
C ARG A 33 -4.26 -4.86 -6.47
N ASN A 34 -5.09 -5.40 -5.58
CA ASN A 34 -5.55 -4.75 -4.33
C ASN A 34 -6.12 -3.33 -4.51
N LEU A 35 -6.70 -3.02 -5.70
CA LEU A 35 -7.34 -1.73 -5.91
C LEU A 35 -8.56 -1.61 -4.99
N ARG A 36 -8.56 -0.57 -4.17
CA ARG A 36 -9.64 -0.26 -3.22
C ARG A 36 -9.87 1.24 -3.12
N VAL A 37 -11.09 1.61 -2.78
CA VAL A 37 -11.46 3.00 -2.47
C VAL A 37 -11.08 3.26 -1.00
N VAL A 38 -10.35 4.35 -0.75
CA VAL A 38 -10.18 4.92 0.58
C VAL A 38 -11.23 6.01 0.77
N ARG A 39 -11.29 6.96 -0.14
CA ARG A 39 -12.34 7.97 -0.23
C ARG A 39 -12.65 8.24 -1.70
N GLU A 40 -13.90 8.04 -2.08
CA GLU A 40 -14.32 8.19 -3.46
C GLU A 40 -14.04 9.59 -4.01
N GLY A 41 -13.49 9.66 -5.22
CA GLY A 41 -13.11 10.90 -5.88
C GLY A 41 -11.89 11.62 -5.27
N VAL A 42 -11.27 11.07 -4.22
CA VAL A 42 -10.15 11.71 -3.51
C VAL A 42 -8.93 10.79 -3.45
N LEU A 43 -9.06 9.62 -2.81
CA LEU A 43 -7.94 8.72 -2.56
C LEU A 43 -8.33 7.27 -2.82
N TYR A 44 -7.54 6.63 -3.66
CA TYR A 44 -7.58 5.20 -3.96
C TYR A 44 -6.26 4.56 -3.57
N ARG A 45 -6.29 3.29 -3.21
CA ARG A 45 -5.10 2.51 -2.86
C ARG A 45 -4.98 1.28 -3.72
N SER A 46 -3.74 0.83 -3.98
CA SER A 46 -3.50 -0.45 -4.68
C SER A 46 -2.14 -1.04 -4.35
N GLY A 47 -1.91 -2.28 -4.80
CA GLY A 47 -0.56 -2.77 -5.07
C GLY A 47 -0.08 -2.29 -6.44
N GLN A 48 1.18 -2.56 -6.77
CA GLN A 48 1.72 -2.27 -8.08
C GLN A 48 0.93 -3.04 -9.15
N MET A 49 0.26 -2.32 -10.01
CA MET A 49 -0.57 -2.87 -11.09
C MET A 49 0.27 -3.15 -12.34
N THR A 50 -0.27 -3.92 -13.28
CA THR A 50 0.23 -3.90 -14.65
C THR A 50 -0.08 -2.56 -15.31
N ILE A 51 0.65 -2.18 -16.36
CA ILE A 51 0.36 -0.93 -17.09
C ILE A 51 -1.06 -0.92 -17.68
N SER A 52 -1.58 -2.08 -18.11
CA SER A 52 -2.98 -2.20 -18.56
C SER A 52 -3.97 -2.00 -17.40
N GLY A 53 -3.65 -2.50 -16.21
CA GLY A 53 -4.45 -2.28 -15.01
C GLY A 53 -4.43 -0.82 -14.56
N LEU A 54 -3.26 -0.19 -14.55
CA LEU A 54 -3.12 1.22 -14.22
C LEU A 54 -3.88 2.11 -15.21
N ARG A 55 -3.78 1.83 -16.52
CA ARG A 55 -4.54 2.55 -17.55
C ARG A 55 -6.05 2.44 -17.31
N ARG A 56 -6.53 1.24 -17.01
CA ARG A 56 -7.94 1.02 -16.70
C ARG A 56 -8.37 1.79 -15.45
N ALA A 57 -7.62 1.67 -14.35
CA ALA A 57 -7.91 2.39 -13.11
C ALA A 57 -7.88 3.91 -13.32
N ALA A 58 -6.89 4.43 -14.05
CA ALA A 58 -6.78 5.84 -14.35
C ALA A 58 -8.01 6.36 -15.14
N HIS A 59 -8.43 5.60 -16.16
CA HIS A 59 -9.61 5.96 -16.96
C HIS A 59 -10.91 5.85 -16.14
N ASP A 60 -11.14 4.71 -15.47
CA ASP A 60 -12.43 4.41 -14.80
C ASP A 60 -12.63 5.28 -13.54
N LEU A 61 -11.55 5.67 -12.87
CA LEU A 61 -11.58 6.47 -11.63
C LEU A 61 -11.16 7.93 -11.83
N GLY A 62 -10.76 8.31 -13.04
CA GLY A 62 -10.32 9.68 -13.35
C GLY A 62 -9.04 10.08 -12.62
N ILE A 63 -8.11 9.14 -12.35
CA ILE A 63 -6.89 9.40 -11.58
C ILE A 63 -6.07 10.51 -12.22
N LYS A 64 -5.75 11.55 -11.43
CA LYS A 64 -4.90 12.67 -11.85
C LYS A 64 -3.48 12.56 -11.31
N THR A 65 -3.30 11.87 -10.19
CA THR A 65 -2.00 11.75 -9.51
C THR A 65 -1.76 10.32 -9.07
N VAL A 66 -0.58 9.82 -9.35
CA VAL A 66 -0.10 8.53 -8.85
C VAL A 66 1.05 8.77 -7.88
N ILE A 67 0.94 8.21 -6.67
CA ILE A 67 1.99 8.20 -5.66
C ILE A 67 2.53 6.77 -5.55
N SER A 68 3.75 6.57 -6.02
CA SER A 68 4.48 5.32 -5.86
C SER A 68 5.35 5.36 -4.59
N LEU A 69 5.11 4.41 -3.71
CA LEU A 69 5.93 4.18 -2.51
C LEU A 69 7.00 3.10 -2.77
N ARG A 70 7.43 3.00 -4.04
CA ARG A 70 8.47 2.09 -4.50
C ARG A 70 9.79 2.85 -4.61
N ASP A 71 10.87 2.22 -4.20
CA ASP A 71 12.23 2.75 -4.35
C ASP A 71 13.13 1.73 -5.07
N ALA A 72 14.21 2.18 -5.65
CA ALA A 72 15.25 1.32 -6.17
C ALA A 72 16.01 0.70 -4.98
N HIS A 73 16.14 -0.64 -4.98
CA HIS A 73 16.84 -1.33 -3.90
C HIS A 73 18.37 -1.18 -3.99
N HIS A 74 18.91 -0.89 -5.18
CA HIS A 74 20.34 -0.74 -5.41
C HIS A 74 20.64 0.51 -6.22
N PRO A 75 21.69 1.26 -5.87
CA PRO A 75 22.15 2.39 -6.68
C PRO A 75 22.49 1.94 -8.11
N GLY A 76 21.97 2.64 -9.11
CA GLY A 76 22.20 2.33 -10.52
C GLY A 76 21.20 1.36 -11.17
N GLU A 77 20.29 0.76 -10.41
CA GLU A 77 19.18 0.00 -10.99
C GLU A 77 18.05 0.93 -11.42
N ALA A 78 17.34 0.54 -12.49
CA ALA A 78 16.12 1.23 -12.88
C ALA A 78 15.08 1.10 -11.77
N ALA A 79 14.38 2.19 -11.49
CA ALA A 79 13.30 2.17 -10.49
C ALA A 79 12.25 1.11 -10.86
N PRO A 80 11.76 0.32 -9.87
CA PRO A 80 10.85 -0.79 -10.12
C PRO A 80 9.50 -0.36 -10.71
N ASP A 81 9.23 0.94 -10.71
CA ASP A 81 8.04 1.61 -11.23
C ASP A 81 8.33 2.53 -12.43
N ALA A 82 9.52 2.45 -13.03
CA ALA A 82 9.90 3.29 -14.18
C ALA A 82 8.92 3.20 -15.36
N LYS A 83 8.28 2.03 -15.58
CA LYS A 83 7.25 1.87 -16.62
C LYS A 83 5.96 2.62 -16.27
N GLU A 84 5.63 2.73 -14.99
CA GLU A 84 4.46 3.48 -14.50
C GLU A 84 4.70 4.97 -14.65
N GLU A 85 5.90 5.44 -14.28
CA GLU A 85 6.32 6.82 -14.46
C GLU A 85 6.25 7.25 -15.93
N ALA A 86 6.80 6.42 -16.84
CA ALA A 86 6.71 6.67 -18.29
C ALA A 86 5.26 6.66 -18.82
N PHE A 87 4.41 5.79 -18.28
CA PHE A 87 3.00 5.76 -18.63
C PHE A 87 2.30 7.05 -18.12
N CYS A 88 2.50 7.43 -16.87
CA CYS A 88 1.89 8.63 -16.28
C CYS A 88 2.31 9.90 -17.05
N SER A 89 3.59 10.03 -17.39
CA SER A 89 4.10 11.14 -18.19
C SER A 89 3.41 11.23 -19.56
N LYS A 90 3.15 10.09 -20.20
CA LYS A 90 2.46 10.04 -21.51
C LYS A 90 0.99 10.42 -21.43
N GLU A 91 0.32 10.06 -20.35
CA GLU A 91 -1.13 10.29 -20.15
C GLU A 91 -1.39 11.58 -19.36
N GLU A 92 -0.37 12.42 -19.16
CA GLU A 92 -0.46 13.70 -18.41
C GLU A 92 -0.95 13.53 -16.96
N ILE A 93 -0.65 12.38 -16.34
CA ILE A 93 -0.92 12.07 -14.94
C ILE A 93 0.30 12.49 -14.11
N ALA A 94 0.11 13.26 -13.05
CA ALA A 94 1.19 13.59 -12.13
C ALA A 94 1.73 12.32 -11.46
N PHE A 95 3.05 12.16 -11.42
CA PHE A 95 3.69 11.00 -10.81
C PHE A 95 4.68 11.43 -9.75
N HIS A 96 4.49 10.94 -8.52
CA HIS A 96 5.36 11.18 -7.38
C HIS A 96 5.92 9.85 -6.87
N ARG A 97 7.25 9.78 -6.75
CA ARG A 97 7.92 8.66 -6.09
C ARG A 97 8.35 9.10 -4.71
N ILE A 98 7.66 8.61 -3.67
CA ILE A 98 7.96 8.90 -2.28
C ILE A 98 8.72 7.74 -1.67
N VAL A 99 9.93 7.99 -1.23
CA VAL A 99 10.72 7.01 -0.49
C VAL A 99 10.37 7.12 0.99
N LEU A 100 9.59 6.16 1.47
CA LEU A 100 9.40 5.99 2.91
C LEU A 100 10.62 5.23 3.44
N GLY A 101 11.47 5.91 4.16
CA GLY A 101 12.58 5.31 4.88
C GLY A 101 12.11 4.36 5.99
N ARG A 102 13.01 4.01 6.91
CA ARG A 102 12.62 3.27 8.12
C ARG A 102 11.72 4.12 8.99
N TRP A 103 10.73 3.50 9.63
CA TRP A 103 9.83 4.17 10.57
C TRP A 103 10.57 4.63 11.83
N TYR A 104 11.55 3.82 12.26
CA TYR A 104 12.54 4.19 13.27
C TYR A 104 13.93 3.74 12.85
N ALA A 105 14.92 4.59 13.04
CA ALA A 105 16.33 4.25 12.88
C ALA A 105 16.96 3.92 14.24
N ALA A 106 18.15 3.30 14.21
CA ALA A 106 18.86 2.90 15.43
C ALA A 106 19.30 4.11 16.31
N ASP A 107 19.44 5.27 15.69
CA ASP A 107 19.77 6.55 16.35
C ASP A 107 18.55 7.27 16.96
N GLY A 108 17.37 6.68 16.87
CA GLY A 108 16.11 7.23 17.35
C GLY A 108 15.44 8.22 16.40
N THR A 109 15.99 8.44 15.22
CA THR A 109 15.34 9.27 14.18
C THR A 109 14.20 8.50 13.49
N THR A 110 13.34 9.24 12.81
CA THR A 110 12.20 8.72 12.04
C THR A 110 12.33 9.10 10.55
N PRO A 111 13.17 8.42 9.77
CA PRO A 111 13.41 8.76 8.37
C PRO A 111 12.14 8.79 7.52
N ALA A 112 11.12 7.99 7.87
CA ALA A 112 9.83 7.98 7.18
C ALA A 112 9.09 9.32 7.22
N GLU A 113 9.39 10.20 8.21
CA GLU A 113 8.72 11.48 8.39
C GLU A 113 8.88 12.41 7.18
N VAL A 114 9.99 12.31 6.46
CA VAL A 114 10.22 13.09 5.23
C VAL A 114 9.20 12.69 4.16
N GLY A 115 9.06 11.41 3.91
CA GLY A 115 8.08 10.91 2.92
C GLY A 115 6.63 11.08 3.38
N VAL A 116 6.37 10.97 4.68
CA VAL A 116 5.04 11.27 5.26
C VAL A 116 4.65 12.72 5.04
N ARG A 117 5.59 13.65 5.23
CA ARG A 117 5.35 15.07 4.97
C ARG A 117 5.05 15.32 3.50
N GLU A 118 5.84 14.77 2.59
CA GLU A 118 5.61 14.88 1.15
C GLU A 118 4.23 14.32 0.75
N PHE A 119 3.86 13.16 1.27
CA PHE A 119 2.52 12.60 1.06
C PHE A 119 1.40 13.54 1.54
N ARG A 120 1.56 14.13 2.73
CA ARG A 120 0.59 15.09 3.27
C ARG A 120 0.48 16.35 2.43
N GLU A 121 1.59 16.88 1.95
CA GLU A 121 1.64 18.07 1.08
C GLU A 121 0.87 17.81 -0.23
N ILE A 122 1.07 16.65 -0.86
CA ILE A 122 0.31 16.26 -2.07
C ILE A 122 -1.18 16.13 -1.75
N MET A 123 -1.53 15.50 -0.62
CA MET A 123 -2.92 15.32 -0.20
C MET A 123 -3.59 16.59 0.33
N ALA A 124 -2.85 17.64 0.62
CA ALA A 124 -3.40 18.92 1.03
C ALA A 124 -3.94 19.75 -0.15
N ASP A 125 -3.52 19.44 -1.38
CA ASP A 125 -3.96 20.15 -2.58
C ASP A 125 -5.05 19.36 -3.33
N PRO A 126 -6.32 19.82 -3.31
CA PRO A 126 -7.42 19.18 -4.02
C PRO A 126 -7.25 19.12 -5.54
N SER A 127 -6.36 19.91 -6.15
CA SER A 127 -6.09 19.85 -7.59
C SER A 127 -5.46 18.53 -8.01
N ASN A 128 -4.80 17.82 -7.07
CA ASN A 128 -4.22 16.49 -7.27
C ASN A 128 -5.25 15.36 -7.33
N TYR A 129 -6.50 15.62 -6.92
CA TYR A 129 -7.50 14.53 -6.82
C TYR A 129 -8.15 14.17 -8.15
N PRO A 130 -8.48 12.90 -8.35
CA PRO A 130 -8.25 11.73 -7.49
C PRO A 130 -6.80 11.25 -7.49
N VAL A 131 -6.31 10.82 -6.31
CA VAL A 131 -4.97 10.27 -6.09
C VAL A 131 -5.02 8.75 -6.00
N LEU A 132 -4.08 8.06 -6.64
CA LEU A 132 -3.81 6.64 -6.45
C LEU A 132 -2.49 6.47 -5.71
N VAL A 133 -2.50 5.94 -4.49
CA VAL A 133 -1.29 5.59 -3.74
C VAL A 133 -1.05 4.09 -3.76
N HIS A 134 0.20 3.67 -4.04
CA HIS A 134 0.54 2.25 -4.05
C HIS A 134 1.98 1.96 -3.60
N CYS A 135 2.20 0.70 -3.19
CA CYS A 135 3.52 0.09 -3.04
C CYS A 135 3.56 -1.22 -3.83
N LEU A 136 4.38 -2.21 -3.48
CA LEU A 136 4.37 -3.51 -4.18
C LEU A 136 3.06 -4.28 -3.96
N ALA A 137 2.69 -4.53 -2.72
CA ALA A 137 1.51 -5.31 -2.35
C ALA A 137 0.25 -4.45 -2.15
N GLY A 138 0.40 -3.15 -1.86
CA GLY A 138 -0.70 -2.26 -1.47
C GLY A 138 -1.15 -2.44 -0.03
N VAL A 139 -0.31 -3.05 0.82
CA VAL A 139 -0.64 -3.40 2.21
C VAL A 139 0.13 -2.53 3.19
N HIS A 140 1.45 -2.68 3.30
CA HIS A 140 2.28 -2.08 4.36
C HIS A 140 2.41 -0.55 4.20
N ARG A 141 3.32 -0.07 3.35
CA ARG A 141 3.57 1.36 3.12
C ARG A 141 2.30 2.11 2.68
N THR A 142 1.54 1.51 1.79
CA THR A 142 0.25 2.04 1.35
C THR A 142 -0.76 2.13 2.49
N GLY A 143 -0.82 1.10 3.34
CA GLY A 143 -1.67 1.08 4.53
C GLY A 143 -1.35 2.23 5.48
N ALA A 144 -0.05 2.46 5.75
CA ALA A 144 0.40 3.55 6.61
C ALA A 144 0.00 4.93 6.05
N CYS A 145 0.22 5.18 4.76
CA CYS A 145 -0.22 6.42 4.13
C CYS A 145 -1.74 6.61 4.21
N CYS A 146 -2.52 5.54 4.01
CA CYS A 146 -3.98 5.60 4.17
C CYS A 146 -4.38 5.89 5.62
N ALA A 147 -3.74 5.27 6.61
CA ALA A 147 -3.98 5.55 8.02
C ALA A 147 -3.67 7.01 8.38
N ILE A 148 -2.54 7.54 7.89
CA ILE A 148 -2.18 8.95 8.06
C ILE A 148 -3.22 9.85 7.41
N TYR A 149 -3.66 9.56 6.18
CA TYR A 149 -4.73 10.29 5.53
C TYR A 149 -6.02 10.33 6.37
N ARG A 150 -6.44 9.18 6.92
CA ARG A 150 -7.61 9.10 7.80
C ARG A 150 -7.45 9.99 9.04
N MET A 151 -6.26 9.98 9.64
CA MET A 151 -5.99 10.80 10.83
C MET A 151 -5.91 12.29 10.50
N GLU A 152 -5.27 12.67 9.38
CA GLU A 152 -5.08 14.07 8.97
C GLU A 152 -6.37 14.70 8.42
N GLN A 153 -7.03 14.05 7.48
CA GLN A 153 -8.11 14.64 6.69
C GLN A 153 -9.51 14.27 7.23
N GLU A 154 -9.65 13.10 7.84
CA GLU A 154 -10.94 12.64 8.36
C GLU A 154 -11.02 12.64 9.88
N HIS A 155 -9.96 13.10 10.55
CA HIS A 155 -9.87 13.27 12.00
C HIS A 155 -10.14 11.97 12.78
N TRP A 156 -9.78 10.82 12.20
CA TRP A 156 -9.91 9.54 12.90
C TRP A 156 -8.92 9.44 14.05
N SER A 157 -9.28 8.64 15.05
CA SER A 157 -8.33 8.24 16.08
C SER A 157 -7.29 7.28 15.49
N ASN A 158 -6.09 7.26 16.07
CA ASN A 158 -5.03 6.34 15.68
C ASN A 158 -5.50 4.88 15.73
N GLU A 159 -6.21 4.49 16.81
CA GLU A 159 -6.79 3.15 16.96
C GLU A 159 -7.74 2.78 15.82
N ARG A 160 -8.63 3.70 15.41
CA ARG A 160 -9.56 3.46 14.30
C ARG A 160 -8.82 3.29 12.97
N ALA A 161 -7.82 4.12 12.71
CA ALA A 161 -7.02 4.05 11.49
C ALA A 161 -6.19 2.75 11.42
N LEU A 162 -5.60 2.32 12.53
CA LEU A 162 -4.90 1.04 12.64
C LEU A 162 -5.81 -0.16 12.45
N ARG A 163 -7.05 -0.10 12.94
CA ARG A 163 -8.04 -1.15 12.73
C ARG A 163 -8.39 -1.30 11.23
N GLU A 164 -8.67 -0.19 10.52
CA GLU A 164 -8.90 -0.22 9.07
C GLU A 164 -7.69 -0.79 8.32
N MET A 165 -6.48 -0.48 8.77
CA MET A 165 -5.25 -1.00 8.18
C MET A 165 -5.17 -2.53 8.28
N LYS A 166 -5.51 -3.12 9.44
CA LYS A 166 -5.61 -4.57 9.63
C LYS A 166 -6.71 -5.18 8.76
N GLU A 167 -7.92 -4.62 8.80
CA GLU A 167 -9.06 -5.05 7.98
C GLU A 167 -8.78 -4.97 6.46
N SER A 168 -7.82 -4.13 6.08
CA SER A 168 -7.34 -4.01 4.70
C SER A 168 -6.27 -5.03 4.32
N GLY A 169 -5.99 -6.02 5.17
CA GLY A 169 -5.11 -7.15 4.90
C GLY A 169 -3.69 -6.99 5.46
N TYR A 170 -3.49 -6.13 6.46
CA TYR A 170 -2.22 -6.06 7.17
C TYR A 170 -2.24 -6.95 8.40
N ASP A 171 -2.35 -8.26 8.19
CA ASP A 171 -2.51 -9.24 9.27
C ASP A 171 -1.29 -9.33 10.21
N THR A 172 -0.09 -8.94 9.71
CA THR A 172 1.17 -8.95 10.48
C THR A 172 1.49 -7.62 11.16
N LEU A 173 0.58 -6.64 11.16
CA LEU A 173 0.85 -5.31 11.72
C LEU A 173 1.33 -5.35 13.18
N ASP A 174 0.79 -6.26 13.97
CA ASP A 174 1.16 -6.41 15.37
C ASP A 174 2.60 -6.90 15.58
N ASP A 175 3.18 -7.55 14.57
CA ASP A 175 4.56 -8.03 14.59
C ASP A 175 5.56 -6.98 14.08
N GLU A 176 5.06 -5.93 13.42
CA GLU A 176 5.86 -4.85 12.83
C GLU A 176 5.90 -3.62 13.76
N TRP A 177 6.60 -3.77 14.86
CA TRP A 177 6.66 -2.83 15.97
C TRP A 177 7.06 -1.40 15.57
N ASP A 178 7.84 -1.23 14.50
CA ASP A 178 8.32 0.08 14.05
C ASP A 178 7.21 0.91 13.39
N ILE A 179 6.48 0.32 12.45
CA ILE A 179 5.35 0.98 11.80
C ILE A 179 4.16 1.14 12.74
N LEU A 180 3.87 0.10 13.55
CA LEU A 180 2.80 0.15 14.54
C LEU A 180 3.08 1.25 15.56
N GLY A 181 4.27 1.25 16.17
CA GLY A 181 4.64 2.26 17.17
C GLY A 181 4.67 3.68 16.62
N TYR A 182 5.08 3.88 15.37
CA TYR A 182 5.00 5.19 14.72
C TYR A 182 3.55 5.67 14.60
N LEU A 183 2.66 4.82 14.10
CA LEU A 183 1.27 5.17 13.87
C LEU A 183 0.46 5.31 15.18
N GLU A 184 0.78 4.55 16.23
CA GLU A 184 0.13 4.68 17.54
C GLU A 184 0.35 6.05 18.18
N ILE A 185 1.53 6.64 17.99
CA ILE A 185 1.88 7.94 18.56
C ILE A 185 1.78 9.09 17.56
N TYR A 186 1.35 8.81 16.33
CA TYR A 186 1.24 9.84 15.30
C TYR A 186 0.32 10.98 15.74
N GLN A 187 0.78 12.22 15.52
CA GLN A 187 0.04 13.43 15.86
C GLN A 187 -0.34 14.15 14.58
N PRO A 188 -1.63 14.17 14.20
CA PRO A 188 -2.08 14.93 13.05
C PRO A 188 -1.84 16.42 13.20
N THR A 189 -1.57 17.10 12.10
CA THR A 189 -1.23 18.54 12.09
C THR A 189 -2.33 19.48 12.59
N TRP A 190 -3.57 19.06 12.48
CA TRP A 190 -4.71 19.83 13.00
C TRP A 190 -4.87 19.78 14.53
N LYS A 191 -4.20 18.85 15.20
CA LYS A 191 -4.04 18.88 16.66
C LYS A 191 -2.90 19.85 16.93
N GLU A 192 -3.15 20.89 17.74
CA GLU A 192 -2.22 21.99 18.02
C GLU A 192 -0.74 21.57 18.11
N PRO A 193 0.19 22.40 17.56
CA PRO A 193 1.59 22.06 17.53
C PRO A 193 2.11 21.80 18.94
N ARG A 194 2.61 20.60 19.21
CA ARG A 194 3.53 20.44 20.31
C ARG A 194 4.74 21.32 20.01
N GLU A 195 5.07 22.20 20.93
CA GLU A 195 6.43 22.76 20.97
C GLU A 195 7.43 21.62 20.75
N PRO A 196 8.51 21.83 19.97
CA PRO A 196 9.48 20.78 19.70
C PRO A 196 10.03 20.24 21.01
N SER A 197 9.44 19.16 21.50
CA SER A 197 9.95 18.48 22.67
C SER A 197 11.26 17.82 22.27
N THR A 198 12.36 18.31 22.80
CA THR A 198 13.71 17.70 22.80
C THR A 198 13.76 16.37 23.55
N VAL A 199 12.64 15.71 23.73
CA VAL A 199 12.58 14.40 24.38
C VAL A 199 12.79 13.33 23.31
N HIS A 200 14.01 12.80 23.26
CA HIS A 200 14.31 11.52 22.62
C HIS A 200 13.40 10.44 23.22
N ARG A 201 12.23 10.21 22.58
CA ARG A 201 11.37 9.12 22.98
C ARG A 201 12.02 7.82 22.54
N ARG A 202 12.38 7.02 23.54
CA ARG A 202 12.88 5.66 23.33
C ARG A 202 11.87 4.90 22.46
N PRO A 203 12.31 4.24 21.37
CA PRO A 203 11.41 3.39 20.57
C PRO A 203 10.76 2.32 21.46
N PRO A 204 9.53 1.89 21.17
CA PRO A 204 8.90 0.82 21.91
C PRO A 204 9.79 -0.41 21.92
N SER A 205 9.97 -1.02 23.09
CA SER A 205 10.81 -2.22 23.23
C SER A 205 10.16 -3.38 22.49
N LYS A 206 10.97 -4.13 21.73
CA LYS A 206 10.51 -5.40 21.11
C LYS A 206 9.82 -6.27 22.17
N PRO A 207 8.66 -6.87 21.87
CA PRO A 207 8.06 -7.84 22.78
C PRO A 207 9.11 -8.93 23.07
N GLY A 208 9.35 -9.19 24.36
CA GLY A 208 10.41 -10.07 24.81
C GLY A 208 10.23 -11.48 24.21
N VAL A 209 11.23 -11.94 23.51
CA VAL A 209 11.36 -13.34 23.11
C VAL A 209 11.37 -14.16 24.41
N LYS A 210 10.33 -14.96 24.66
CA LYS A 210 10.32 -15.93 25.74
C LYS A 210 11.49 -16.88 25.56
N GLN A 211 12.55 -16.68 26.33
CA GLN A 211 13.64 -17.67 26.45
C GLN A 211 13.03 -18.92 27.07
N THR A 212 12.84 -19.96 26.28
CA THR A 212 12.60 -21.32 26.77
C THR A 212 13.87 -21.74 27.52
N ARG A 213 13.80 -21.77 28.86
CA ARG A 213 14.82 -22.38 29.70
C ARG A 213 14.89 -23.88 29.35
N HIS A 214 15.90 -24.28 28.61
CA HIS A 214 16.33 -25.66 28.60
C HIS A 214 16.91 -26.01 29.98
N SER A 215 16.12 -26.71 30.76
CA SER A 215 16.58 -27.38 31.98
C SER A 215 17.49 -28.51 31.57
N SER A 216 18.78 -28.31 31.64
CA SER A 216 19.74 -29.41 31.62
C SER A 216 19.70 -30.09 32.97
N ARG A 217 19.07 -31.26 33.03
CA ARG A 217 19.18 -32.23 34.14
C ARG A 217 20.48 -33.00 33.94
N SER A 218 21.42 -32.74 34.82
CA SER A 218 22.62 -33.57 35.00
C SER A 218 22.22 -34.82 35.80
N GLU A 219 22.53 -35.97 35.28
CA GLU A 219 22.99 -37.18 35.98
C GLU A 219 24.30 -37.60 35.36
#